data_e1fce044dd225757629665af9ad62d56
#
_entry.id   e1fce044dd225757629665af9ad62d56
#
_cell.length_a   1.000
_cell.length_b   1.000
_cell.length_c   1.000
_cell.angle_alpha   90.00
_cell.angle_beta   90.00
_cell.angle_gamma   90.00
#
_symmetry.space_group_name_H-M   'P 1'
#
loop_
_entity.id
_entity.type
_entity.pdbx_description
1 polymer ?
#
loop_
_entity_poly.entity_id
_entity_poly.type
_entity_poly.pdbx_seq_one_letter_code
_entity_poly.pdbx_strand_id
1 'polypeptide(L)'
;MYSIYADLIISKRIPVIIENKYMRKTTWNALSLNPNVFPLIEKNVNEINWWVLSKNPNPNVIPLLEQNLDKVNWKNVSQNPNAISILENNLDRIDWDYLSFNSNAIHMLEKNLNKVNWYALTQNPNAIPILEKNINKIDWEWLSKNSNPNAVRLLEQNLDKVDWYRLSENPNAIYLLEKHLDKVDWHMLSTNPNAIHILEKNLDKVDWVNLSGNPNAIHMLKNNLDKVDWFLLSLNPNAIPILEKNIKKVNWYALSQNPEAIALLRKNPNKIFWTNLSSNPNAICFLTCIDYNKMRENCKQFAEDLAAYVFHPQRLIRITEKYNIDLYEYLECI
;
A
#
# COMPACT_ATOMS: atom_id res chain seq x y z
N MET A 1 16.51 -2.29 -29.34
CA MET A 1 15.80 -1.08 -29.79
C MET A 1 14.29 -1.12 -29.48
N TYR A 2 13.57 -2.23 -29.71
CA TYR A 2 12.14 -2.38 -29.38
C TYR A 2 11.81 -2.20 -27.87
N SER A 3 12.67 -2.66 -26.94
CA SER A 3 12.41 -2.54 -25.51
C SER A 3 12.47 -1.10 -24.99
N ILE A 4 13.42 -0.31 -25.49
CA ILE A 4 13.59 1.10 -25.05
C ILE A 4 12.40 1.97 -25.47
N TYR A 5 11.80 1.70 -26.62
CA TYR A 5 10.64 2.46 -27.09
C TYR A 5 9.33 1.99 -26.45
N ALA A 6 9.21 0.71 -26.13
CA ALA A 6 8.08 0.20 -25.34
C ALA A 6 8.09 0.82 -23.95
N ASP A 7 9.24 0.92 -23.29
CA ASP A 7 9.39 1.56 -21.98
C ASP A 7 9.12 3.08 -22.04
N LEU A 8 9.49 3.77 -23.11
CA LEU A 8 9.17 5.18 -23.32
C LEU A 8 7.67 5.43 -23.53
N ILE A 9 6.99 4.54 -24.25
CA ILE A 9 5.53 4.59 -24.44
C ILE A 9 4.82 4.25 -23.13
N ILE A 10 5.35 3.32 -22.34
CA ILE A 10 4.81 2.93 -21.03
C ILE A 10 5.07 4.02 -19.98
N SER A 11 6.25 4.65 -19.97
CA SER A 11 6.60 5.70 -19.02
C SER A 11 5.88 7.04 -19.27
N LYS A 12 5.45 7.30 -20.51
CA LYS A 12 4.60 8.46 -20.88
C LYS A 12 3.10 8.14 -20.81
N ARG A 13 2.67 7.17 -20.03
CA ARG A 13 1.27 7.05 -19.60
C ARG A 13 0.90 8.32 -18.84
N ILE A 14 0.48 9.34 -19.56
CA ILE A 14 -0.15 10.51 -18.95
C ILE A 14 -1.53 10.04 -18.57
N PRO A 15 -1.82 9.87 -17.27
CA PRO A 15 -3.18 9.59 -16.86
C PRO A 15 -4.01 10.83 -17.23
N VAL A 16 -4.75 10.73 -18.31
CA VAL A 16 -5.82 11.69 -18.57
C VAL A 16 -6.96 11.24 -17.69
N ILE A 17 -7.24 12.11 -16.72
CA ILE A 17 -8.46 12.00 -15.95
C ILE A 17 -9.58 12.14 -16.99
N ILE A 18 -10.23 11.04 -17.29
CA ILE A 18 -11.59 11.19 -17.80
C ILE A 18 -12.34 11.82 -16.64
N GLU A 19 -12.99 12.95 -16.87
CA GLU A 19 -14.16 13.35 -16.11
C GLU A 19 -15.24 12.27 -16.31
N ASN A 20 -14.96 11.12 -15.74
CA ASN A 20 -15.91 10.05 -15.74
C ASN A 20 -17.00 10.49 -14.75
N LYS A 21 -18.27 10.37 -15.14
CA LYS A 21 -19.43 10.54 -14.24
C LYS A 21 -19.27 9.79 -12.90
N TYR A 22 -18.31 8.89 -12.79
CA TYR A 22 -17.92 8.15 -11.59
C TYR A 22 -16.89 8.88 -10.70
N MET A 23 -16.08 9.84 -11.22
CA MET A 23 -15.17 10.65 -10.39
C MET A 23 -15.93 11.52 -9.36
N ARG A 24 -17.16 11.96 -9.68
CA ARG A 24 -18.02 12.65 -8.70
C ARG A 24 -18.39 11.79 -7.48
N LYS A 25 -18.16 10.47 -7.54
CA LYS A 25 -18.40 9.51 -6.44
C LYS A 25 -17.14 9.18 -5.64
N THR A 26 -15.96 9.60 -6.10
CA THR A 26 -14.70 9.45 -5.38
C THR A 26 -14.50 10.63 -4.45
N THR A 27 -13.90 10.41 -3.30
CA THR A 27 -13.56 11.50 -2.39
C THR A 27 -12.09 11.84 -2.53
N TRP A 28 -11.78 13.13 -2.68
CA TRP A 28 -10.39 13.61 -2.69
C TRP A 28 -9.65 13.26 -1.39
N ASN A 29 -10.39 13.04 -0.27
CA ASN A 29 -9.82 12.51 0.96
C ASN A 29 -9.16 11.13 0.75
N ALA A 30 -9.87 10.19 0.14
CA ALA A 30 -9.34 8.85 -0.10
C ALA A 30 -8.21 8.87 -1.14
N LEU A 31 -8.35 9.67 -2.21
CA LEU A 31 -7.29 9.83 -3.22
C LEU A 31 -6.03 10.46 -2.65
N SER A 32 -6.16 11.50 -1.80
CA SER A 32 -5.01 12.15 -1.17
C SER A 32 -4.21 11.22 -0.25
N LEU A 33 -4.85 10.18 0.30
CA LEU A 33 -4.17 9.15 1.12
C LEU A 33 -3.55 8.03 0.28
N ASN A 34 -4.07 7.78 -0.93
CA ASN A 34 -3.63 6.66 -1.74
C ASN A 34 -2.22 6.90 -2.31
N PRO A 35 -1.21 6.07 -1.97
CA PRO A 35 0.18 6.31 -2.36
C PRO A 35 0.42 6.17 -3.87
N ASN A 36 -0.44 5.43 -4.58
CA ASN A 36 -0.22 5.08 -5.98
C ASN A 36 -0.87 6.05 -6.97
N VAL A 37 -1.61 7.07 -6.48
CA VAL A 37 -2.30 8.05 -7.34
C VAL A 37 -1.60 9.40 -7.40
N PHE A 38 -0.33 9.49 -7.02
CA PHE A 38 0.42 10.75 -7.02
C PHE A 38 0.35 11.52 -8.35
N PRO A 39 0.46 10.88 -9.54
CA PRO A 39 0.31 11.59 -10.82
C PRO A 39 -1.06 12.27 -11.01
N LEU A 40 -2.09 11.77 -10.33
CA LEU A 40 -3.42 12.37 -10.30
C LEU A 40 -3.45 13.56 -9.34
N ILE A 41 -2.83 13.42 -8.18
CA ILE A 41 -2.71 14.47 -7.15
C ILE A 41 -1.97 15.69 -7.73
N GLU A 42 -0.82 15.47 -8.34
CA GLU A 42 0.04 16.53 -8.91
C GLU A 42 -0.71 17.43 -9.94
N LYS A 43 -1.63 16.83 -10.71
CA LYS A 43 -2.44 17.56 -11.70
C LYS A 43 -3.64 18.30 -11.14
N ASN A 44 -4.06 17.98 -9.91
CA ASN A 44 -5.29 18.48 -9.30
C ASN A 44 -5.04 19.12 -7.93
N VAL A 45 -4.01 19.94 -7.84
CA VAL A 45 -3.53 20.54 -6.57
C VAL A 45 -4.64 21.32 -5.82
N ASN A 46 -5.61 21.86 -6.55
CA ASN A 46 -6.73 22.62 -5.97
C ASN A 46 -7.79 21.73 -5.28
N GLU A 47 -7.85 20.44 -5.61
CA GLU A 47 -8.82 19.48 -5.07
C GLU A 47 -8.27 18.68 -3.88
N ILE A 48 -6.97 18.82 -3.57
CA ILE A 48 -6.26 18.04 -2.58
C ILE A 48 -6.78 18.33 -1.17
N ASN A 49 -6.98 17.28 -0.40
CA ASN A 49 -7.07 17.41 1.04
C ASN A 49 -5.66 17.41 1.66
N TRP A 50 -5.12 18.59 1.94
CA TRP A 50 -3.78 18.79 2.48
C TRP A 50 -3.57 18.13 3.85
N TRP A 51 -4.62 18.09 4.69
CA TRP A 51 -4.58 17.40 5.98
C TRP A 51 -4.30 15.90 5.79
N VAL A 52 -4.95 15.29 4.81
CA VAL A 52 -4.76 13.85 4.49
C VAL A 52 -3.45 13.63 3.75
N LEU A 53 -3.11 14.49 2.77
CA LEU A 53 -1.88 14.38 1.98
C LEU A 53 -0.64 14.44 2.86
N SER A 54 -0.66 15.23 3.94
CA SER A 54 0.47 15.37 4.87
C SER A 54 0.93 14.05 5.50
N LYS A 55 0.06 13.03 5.56
CA LYS A 55 0.40 11.67 6.05
C LYS A 55 0.53 10.62 4.94
N ASN A 56 0.46 11.04 3.66
CA ASN A 56 0.58 10.08 2.55
C ASN A 56 1.98 9.44 2.55
N PRO A 57 2.07 8.10 2.51
CA PRO A 57 3.35 7.39 2.59
C PRO A 57 4.17 7.42 1.30
N ASN A 58 3.68 8.03 0.21
CA ASN A 58 4.44 8.14 -1.04
C ASN A 58 5.53 9.23 -0.90
N PRO A 59 6.83 8.91 -1.05
CA PRO A 59 7.91 9.90 -0.94
C PRO A 59 7.82 11.01 -2.01
N ASN A 60 7.20 10.76 -3.17
CA ASN A 60 7.02 11.76 -4.22
C ASN A 60 6.10 12.92 -3.80
N VAL A 61 5.35 12.76 -2.70
CA VAL A 61 4.50 13.82 -2.14
C VAL A 61 5.34 14.89 -1.42
N ILE A 62 6.53 14.56 -0.93
CA ILE A 62 7.35 15.44 -0.09
C ILE A 62 7.69 16.78 -0.77
N PRO A 63 8.16 16.82 -2.04
CA PRO A 63 8.41 18.10 -2.73
C PRO A 63 7.17 19.00 -2.85
N LEU A 64 5.99 18.38 -3.00
CA LEU A 64 4.72 19.11 -3.05
C LEU A 64 4.35 19.70 -1.68
N LEU A 65 4.61 18.99 -0.59
CA LEU A 65 4.42 19.50 0.77
C LEU A 65 5.40 20.61 1.08
N GLU A 66 6.68 20.50 0.70
CA GLU A 66 7.73 21.52 0.88
C GLU A 66 7.39 22.85 0.19
N GLN A 67 6.77 22.79 -0.99
CA GLN A 67 6.33 23.97 -1.73
C GLN A 67 5.06 24.62 -1.14
N ASN A 68 4.35 23.97 -0.20
CA ASN A 68 3.06 24.40 0.33
C ASN A 68 2.99 24.27 1.85
N LEU A 69 4.04 24.71 2.57
CA LEU A 69 4.15 24.59 4.03
C LEU A 69 3.08 25.36 4.82
N ASP A 70 2.38 26.29 4.18
CA ASP A 70 1.23 27.01 4.73
C ASP A 70 -0.05 26.17 4.77
N LYS A 71 -0.13 25.09 3.96
CA LYS A 71 -1.31 24.24 3.83
C LYS A 71 -1.18 22.89 4.55
N VAL A 72 0.04 22.48 4.91
CA VAL A 72 0.30 21.18 5.53
C VAL A 72 -0.25 21.08 6.94
N ASN A 73 -0.64 19.86 7.33
CA ASN A 73 -0.95 19.59 8.73
C ASN A 73 0.31 19.10 9.46
N TRP A 74 0.84 19.90 10.36
CA TRP A 74 2.11 19.62 11.05
C TRP A 74 2.08 18.37 11.93
N LYS A 75 0.93 18.00 12.52
CA LYS A 75 0.77 16.71 13.23
C LYS A 75 1.02 15.53 12.29
N ASN A 76 0.36 15.54 11.13
CA ASN A 76 0.50 14.48 10.15
C ASN A 76 1.90 14.45 9.50
N VAL A 77 2.49 15.62 9.22
CA VAL A 77 3.89 15.73 8.75
C VAL A 77 4.86 15.15 9.79
N SER A 78 4.67 15.48 11.07
CA SER A 78 5.53 14.97 12.16
C SER A 78 5.52 13.44 12.24
N GLN A 79 4.39 12.80 11.97
CA GLN A 79 4.26 11.35 11.97
C GLN A 79 4.74 10.71 10.64
N ASN A 80 4.86 11.48 9.56
CA ASN A 80 5.20 10.92 8.25
C ASN A 80 6.69 10.55 8.17
N PRO A 81 7.07 9.26 7.98
CA PRO A 81 8.46 8.84 7.99
C PRO A 81 9.28 9.38 6.82
N ASN A 82 8.63 9.83 5.74
CA ASN A 82 9.31 10.42 4.58
C ASN A 82 9.55 11.93 4.73
N ALA A 83 8.96 12.59 5.74
CA ALA A 83 9.00 14.04 5.90
C ALA A 83 10.14 14.56 6.80
N ILE A 84 11.17 13.77 7.05
CA ILE A 84 12.28 14.14 7.97
C ILE A 84 12.96 15.44 7.53
N SER A 85 13.21 15.63 6.22
CA SER A 85 13.80 16.87 5.68
C SER A 85 12.97 18.10 5.98
N ILE A 86 11.64 18.01 5.89
CA ILE A 86 10.72 19.10 6.25
C ILE A 86 10.85 19.41 7.75
N LEU A 87 10.89 18.38 8.60
CA LEU A 87 10.91 18.53 10.06
C LEU A 87 12.24 19.11 10.55
N GLU A 88 13.37 18.68 10.01
CA GLU A 88 14.69 19.21 10.36
C GLU A 88 14.84 20.69 10.02
N ASN A 89 14.20 21.17 8.95
CA ASN A 89 14.21 22.56 8.54
C ASN A 89 13.14 23.43 9.24
N ASN A 90 12.23 22.84 10.06
CA ASN A 90 11.11 23.52 10.70
C ASN A 90 10.89 23.01 12.14
N LEU A 91 11.94 23.03 12.96
CA LEU A 91 11.95 22.47 14.32
C LEU A 91 10.91 23.11 15.27
N ASP A 92 10.55 24.37 15.02
CA ASP A 92 9.56 25.13 15.77
C ASP A 92 8.12 24.68 15.51
N ARG A 93 7.88 23.96 14.40
CA ARG A 93 6.56 23.48 13.97
C ARG A 93 6.32 22.01 14.26
N ILE A 94 7.31 21.30 14.83
CA ILE A 94 7.20 19.88 15.16
C ILE A 94 6.15 19.65 16.24
N ASP A 95 5.21 18.74 15.94
CA ASP A 95 4.38 18.13 16.98
C ASP A 95 5.12 16.89 17.53
N TRP A 96 5.70 17.03 18.74
CA TRP A 96 6.54 16.01 19.36
C TRP A 96 5.77 14.75 19.77
N ASP A 97 4.47 14.85 20.04
CA ASP A 97 3.62 13.71 20.32
C ASP A 97 3.51 12.82 19.07
N TYR A 98 3.25 13.43 17.91
CA TYR A 98 3.17 12.73 16.64
C TYR A 98 4.55 12.31 16.09
N LEU A 99 5.60 13.11 16.33
CA LEU A 99 6.97 12.73 15.97
C LEU A 99 7.40 11.45 16.69
N SER A 100 6.94 11.23 17.92
CA SER A 100 7.29 10.03 18.71
C SER A 100 6.83 8.72 18.03
N PHE A 101 5.81 8.75 17.17
CA PHE A 101 5.42 7.61 16.33
C PHE A 101 6.29 7.45 15.08
N ASN A 102 7.05 8.47 14.67
CA ASN A 102 7.80 8.46 13.42
C ASN A 102 9.04 7.57 13.51
N SER A 103 9.03 6.44 12.79
CA SER A 103 10.11 5.45 12.84
C SER A 103 11.46 5.97 12.32
N ASN A 104 11.46 7.02 11.48
CA ASN A 104 12.68 7.60 10.93
C ASN A 104 13.21 8.78 11.74
N ALA A 105 12.48 9.23 12.78
CA ALA A 105 12.84 10.39 13.60
C ALA A 105 13.65 10.04 14.87
N ILE A 106 14.13 8.81 15.03
CA ILE A 106 14.80 8.35 16.27
C ILE A 106 15.95 9.25 16.69
N HIS A 107 16.78 9.71 15.74
CA HIS A 107 17.91 10.61 16.02
C HIS A 107 17.48 11.99 16.57
N MET A 108 16.26 12.48 16.19
CA MET A 108 15.69 13.71 16.72
C MET A 108 15.13 13.48 18.11
N LEU A 109 14.48 12.32 18.35
CA LEU A 109 13.87 11.95 19.64
C LEU A 109 14.93 11.69 20.70
N GLU A 110 16.04 11.00 20.38
CA GLU A 110 17.18 10.77 21.30
C GLU A 110 17.78 12.08 21.83
N LYS A 111 17.85 13.11 20.99
CA LYS A 111 18.38 14.43 21.39
C LYS A 111 17.38 15.26 22.20
N ASN A 112 16.10 14.87 22.25
CA ASN A 112 15.01 15.66 22.85
C ASN A 112 14.10 14.82 23.75
N LEU A 113 14.67 13.95 24.60
CA LEU A 113 13.90 13.02 25.46
C LEU A 113 12.92 13.72 26.41
N ASN A 114 13.13 14.99 26.71
CA ASN A 114 12.23 15.80 27.51
C ASN A 114 10.93 16.22 26.78
N LYS A 115 10.90 16.09 25.44
CA LYS A 115 9.74 16.40 24.60
C LYS A 115 8.99 15.16 24.11
N VAL A 116 9.54 13.97 24.34
CA VAL A 116 9.02 12.69 23.82
C VAL A 116 7.72 12.33 24.53
N ASN A 117 6.73 11.91 23.74
CA ASN A 117 5.56 11.20 24.21
C ASN A 117 5.89 9.70 24.34
N TRP A 118 6.07 9.22 25.57
CA TRP A 118 6.48 7.83 25.84
C TRP A 118 5.46 6.79 25.42
N TYR A 119 4.16 7.11 25.48
CA TYR A 119 3.08 6.28 24.95
C TYR A 119 3.25 6.05 23.42
N ALA A 120 3.47 7.13 22.68
CA ALA A 120 3.70 7.07 21.24
C ALA A 120 5.03 6.39 20.91
N LEU A 121 6.09 6.70 21.66
CA LEU A 121 7.41 6.12 21.47
C LEU A 121 7.42 4.60 21.70
N THR A 122 6.63 4.10 22.64
CA THR A 122 6.52 2.65 22.89
C THR A 122 5.96 1.90 21.68
N GLN A 123 5.14 2.55 20.86
CA GLN A 123 4.59 1.97 19.63
C GLN A 123 5.57 2.06 18.44
N ASN A 124 6.60 2.88 18.55
CA ASN A 124 7.57 3.07 17.48
C ASN A 124 8.54 1.88 17.43
N PRO A 125 8.57 1.10 16.32
CA PRO A 125 9.38 -0.11 16.25
C PRO A 125 10.90 0.15 16.31
N ASN A 126 11.34 1.35 15.95
CA ASN A 126 12.75 1.71 15.96
C ASN A 126 13.22 2.29 17.30
N ALA A 127 12.31 2.48 18.27
CA ALA A 127 12.63 3.11 19.55
C ALA A 127 13.09 2.13 20.64
N ILE A 128 13.17 0.84 20.38
CA ILE A 128 13.54 -0.16 21.40
C ILE A 128 14.84 0.20 22.16
N PRO A 129 15.93 0.67 21.52
CA PRO A 129 17.15 1.05 22.25
C PRO A 129 16.95 2.23 23.23
N ILE A 130 16.01 3.13 22.96
CA ILE A 130 15.64 4.21 23.88
C ILE A 130 14.81 3.66 25.04
N LEU A 131 13.88 2.75 24.75
CA LEU A 131 12.99 2.13 25.74
C LEU A 131 13.78 1.26 26.74
N GLU A 132 14.77 0.49 26.28
CA GLU A 132 15.64 -0.33 27.12
C GLU A 132 16.41 0.52 28.17
N LYS A 133 16.79 1.73 27.80
CA LYS A 133 17.45 2.68 28.72
C LYS A 133 16.47 3.39 29.66
N ASN A 134 15.15 3.29 29.40
CA ASN A 134 14.10 4.03 30.07
C ASN A 134 12.91 3.12 30.45
N ILE A 135 13.18 1.95 31.04
CA ILE A 135 12.20 0.87 31.32
C ILE A 135 11.00 1.38 32.12
N ASN A 136 11.21 2.34 33.01
CA ASN A 136 10.16 2.93 33.87
C ASN A 136 9.19 3.86 33.09
N LYS A 137 9.45 4.15 31.82
CA LYS A 137 8.64 4.96 30.92
C LYS A 137 7.82 4.15 29.92
N ILE A 138 8.05 2.83 29.87
CA ILE A 138 7.41 1.94 28.90
C ILE A 138 5.94 1.75 29.22
N ASP A 139 5.10 1.91 28.21
CA ASP A 139 3.73 1.43 28.20
C ASP A 139 3.73 -0.04 27.75
N TRP A 140 3.60 -0.97 28.71
CA TRP A 140 3.75 -2.40 28.46
C TRP A 140 2.62 -2.99 27.62
N GLU A 141 1.42 -2.39 27.68
CA GLU A 141 0.29 -2.76 26.84
C GLU A 141 0.64 -2.56 25.37
N TRP A 142 1.18 -1.39 25.01
CA TRP A 142 1.57 -1.08 23.64
C TRP A 142 2.88 -1.73 23.21
N LEU A 143 3.81 -1.98 24.14
CA LEU A 143 5.00 -2.75 23.84
C LEU A 143 4.65 -4.18 23.40
N SER A 144 3.62 -4.78 24.00
CA SER A 144 3.16 -6.14 23.64
C SER A 144 2.70 -6.24 22.18
N LYS A 145 2.23 -5.13 21.59
CA LYS A 145 1.85 -5.03 20.18
C LYS A 145 2.99 -4.56 19.27
N ASN A 146 4.11 -4.09 19.81
CA ASN A 146 5.19 -3.50 19.02
C ASN A 146 5.77 -4.52 18.02
N SER A 147 5.87 -4.12 16.74
CA SER A 147 6.30 -5.00 15.65
C SER A 147 7.80 -5.30 15.61
N ASN A 148 8.61 -4.71 16.51
CA ASN A 148 10.03 -5.01 16.57
C ASN A 148 10.26 -6.34 17.32
N PRO A 149 11.00 -7.33 16.76
CA PRO A 149 11.31 -8.57 17.45
C PRO A 149 12.01 -8.39 18.81
N ASN A 150 12.82 -7.33 18.98
CA ASN A 150 13.48 -7.04 20.25
C ASN A 150 12.50 -6.58 21.34
N ALA A 151 11.31 -6.05 20.97
CA ALA A 151 10.25 -5.77 21.94
C ALA A 151 9.82 -7.07 22.65
N VAL A 152 9.70 -8.19 21.90
CA VAL A 152 9.32 -9.49 22.46
C VAL A 152 10.38 -10.01 23.44
N ARG A 153 11.67 -9.76 23.17
CA ARG A 153 12.75 -10.11 24.11
C ARG A 153 12.65 -9.34 25.43
N LEU A 154 12.28 -8.05 25.33
CA LEU A 154 12.09 -7.22 26.52
C LEU A 154 10.84 -7.67 27.31
N LEU A 155 9.79 -8.10 26.64
CA LEU A 155 8.59 -8.69 27.25
C LEU A 155 8.89 -10.04 27.92
N GLU A 156 9.72 -10.90 27.31
CA GLU A 156 10.13 -12.19 27.90
C GLU A 156 10.88 -12.00 29.25
N GLN A 157 11.61 -10.90 29.40
CA GLN A 157 12.27 -10.55 30.63
C GLN A 157 11.33 -9.93 31.69
N ASN A 158 10.08 -9.58 31.31
CA ASN A 158 9.11 -8.88 32.12
C ASN A 158 7.70 -9.49 31.96
N LEU A 159 7.58 -10.81 32.11
CA LEU A 159 6.33 -11.56 31.85
C LEU A 159 5.14 -11.13 32.68
N ASP A 160 5.36 -10.55 33.85
CA ASP A 160 4.34 -9.98 34.72
C ASP A 160 3.67 -8.72 34.16
N LYS A 161 4.30 -8.09 33.16
CA LYS A 161 3.83 -6.84 32.52
C LYS A 161 3.23 -7.06 31.14
N VAL A 162 3.28 -8.29 30.61
CA VAL A 162 2.80 -8.62 29.26
C VAL A 162 1.29 -8.47 29.17
N ASP A 163 0.82 -7.70 28.21
CA ASP A 163 -0.56 -7.74 27.73
C ASP A 163 -0.73 -8.89 26.73
N TRP A 164 -1.25 -10.03 27.20
CA TRP A 164 -1.40 -11.24 26.41
C TRP A 164 -2.44 -11.11 25.29
N TYR A 165 -3.46 -10.25 25.47
CA TYR A 165 -4.43 -9.95 24.40
C TYR A 165 -3.73 -9.33 23.20
N ARG A 166 -2.95 -8.26 23.42
CA ARG A 166 -2.20 -7.57 22.36
C ARG A 166 -1.04 -8.41 21.83
N LEU A 167 -0.38 -9.17 22.69
CA LEU A 167 0.71 -10.05 22.27
C LEU A 167 0.22 -11.14 21.32
N SER A 168 -1.02 -11.64 21.49
CA SER A 168 -1.59 -12.71 20.66
C SER A 168 -1.72 -12.31 19.19
N GLU A 169 -1.94 -11.02 18.88
CA GLU A 169 -1.96 -10.52 17.50
C GLU A 169 -0.56 -10.20 16.93
N ASN A 170 0.49 -10.21 17.77
CA ASN A 170 1.85 -9.82 17.36
C ASN A 170 2.53 -10.96 16.57
N PRO A 171 2.84 -10.79 15.26
CA PRO A 171 3.41 -11.85 14.43
C PRO A 171 4.82 -12.28 14.84
N ASN A 172 5.55 -11.44 15.61
CA ASN A 172 6.90 -11.75 16.09
C ASN A 172 6.91 -12.49 17.43
N ALA A 173 5.75 -12.62 18.10
CA ALA A 173 5.66 -13.19 19.45
C ALA A 173 5.38 -14.70 19.47
N ILE A 174 5.34 -15.38 18.33
CA ILE A 174 4.87 -16.78 18.21
C ILE A 174 5.56 -17.70 19.20
N TYR A 175 6.89 -17.64 19.31
CA TYR A 175 7.63 -18.51 20.22
C TYR A 175 7.26 -18.30 21.71
N LEU A 176 6.94 -17.04 22.09
CA LEU A 176 6.52 -16.72 23.45
C LEU A 176 5.08 -17.19 23.70
N LEU A 177 4.20 -17.06 22.70
CA LEU A 177 2.82 -17.55 22.75
C LEU A 177 2.76 -19.08 22.84
N GLU A 178 3.62 -19.82 22.12
CA GLU A 178 3.72 -21.27 22.21
C GLU A 178 4.12 -21.77 23.62
N LYS A 179 4.98 -21.02 24.31
CA LYS A 179 5.36 -21.33 25.69
C LYS A 179 4.25 -21.07 26.71
N HIS A 180 3.26 -20.23 26.38
CA HIS A 180 2.24 -19.73 27.29
C HIS A 180 0.83 -19.81 26.70
N LEU A 181 0.47 -20.97 26.12
CA LEU A 181 -0.83 -21.21 25.48
C LEU A 181 -2.02 -21.06 26.43
N ASP A 182 -1.80 -21.15 27.73
CA ASP A 182 -2.78 -20.89 28.79
C ASP A 182 -3.17 -19.41 28.90
N LYS A 183 -2.31 -18.49 28.42
CA LYS A 183 -2.50 -17.03 28.48
C LYS A 183 -2.94 -16.42 27.16
N VAL A 184 -2.91 -17.19 26.07
CA VAL A 184 -3.23 -16.71 24.72
C VAL A 184 -4.69 -16.28 24.60
N ASP A 185 -4.92 -15.13 24.03
CA ASP A 185 -6.24 -14.74 23.52
C ASP A 185 -6.45 -15.32 22.11
N TRP A 186 -7.33 -16.31 22.01
CA TRP A 186 -7.57 -17.06 20.76
C TRP A 186 -8.27 -16.22 19.68
N HIS A 187 -9.05 -15.20 20.10
CA HIS A 187 -9.69 -14.26 19.20
C HIS A 187 -8.62 -13.43 18.45
N MET A 188 -7.67 -12.83 19.20
CA MET A 188 -6.56 -12.09 18.62
C MET A 188 -5.56 -13.00 17.88
N LEU A 189 -5.29 -14.21 18.40
CA LEU A 189 -4.41 -15.17 17.76
C LEU A 189 -4.92 -15.57 16.37
N SER A 190 -6.24 -15.64 16.18
CA SER A 190 -6.85 -15.96 14.88
C SER A 190 -6.57 -14.89 13.81
N THR A 191 -6.28 -13.66 14.22
CA THR A 191 -5.83 -12.59 13.29
C THR A 191 -4.34 -12.68 12.93
N ASN A 192 -3.54 -13.37 13.76
CA ASN A 192 -2.09 -13.41 13.64
C ASN A 192 -1.65 -14.26 12.44
N PRO A 193 -0.99 -13.69 11.41
CA PRO A 193 -0.64 -14.43 10.20
C PRO A 193 0.40 -15.53 10.43
N ASN A 194 1.19 -15.45 11.50
CA ASN A 194 2.23 -16.41 11.81
C ASN A 194 1.76 -17.54 12.76
N ALA A 195 0.52 -17.46 13.29
CA ALA A 195 -0.02 -18.40 14.27
C ALA A 195 -0.76 -19.61 13.67
N ILE A 196 -0.78 -19.78 12.34
CA ILE A 196 -1.60 -20.79 11.65
C ILE A 196 -1.36 -22.20 12.20
N HIS A 197 -0.11 -22.60 12.42
CA HIS A 197 0.23 -23.93 12.94
C HIS A 197 -0.23 -24.18 14.39
N ILE A 198 -0.40 -23.10 15.20
CA ILE A 198 -1.01 -23.20 16.54
C ILE A 198 -2.52 -23.40 16.41
N LEU A 199 -3.16 -22.63 15.50
CA LEU A 199 -4.61 -22.69 15.25
C LEU A 199 -5.04 -24.05 14.68
N GLU A 200 -4.25 -24.63 13.77
CA GLU A 200 -4.50 -25.97 13.22
C GLU A 200 -4.53 -27.08 14.27
N LYS A 201 -3.71 -26.94 15.32
CA LYS A 201 -3.66 -27.89 16.44
C LYS A 201 -4.78 -27.67 17.48
N ASN A 202 -5.51 -26.53 17.38
CA ASN A 202 -6.50 -26.12 18.38
C ASN A 202 -7.78 -25.60 17.68
N LEU A 203 -8.34 -26.38 16.75
CA LEU A 203 -9.48 -25.98 15.92
C LEU A 203 -10.76 -25.63 16.70
N ASP A 204 -10.90 -26.18 17.92
CA ASP A 204 -11.98 -25.88 18.85
C ASP A 204 -11.92 -24.46 19.44
N LYS A 205 -10.73 -23.83 19.41
CA LYS A 205 -10.49 -22.49 19.94
C LYS A 205 -10.41 -21.40 18.86
N VAL A 206 -10.45 -21.78 17.59
CA VAL A 206 -10.33 -20.85 16.46
C VAL A 206 -11.53 -19.91 16.39
N ASP A 207 -11.27 -18.61 16.36
CA ASP A 207 -12.26 -17.62 15.94
C ASP A 207 -12.29 -17.52 14.40
N TRP A 208 -13.28 -18.18 13.81
CA TRP A 208 -13.43 -18.27 12.35
C TRP A 208 -13.78 -16.93 11.70
N VAL A 209 -14.42 -16.00 12.42
CA VAL A 209 -14.71 -14.65 11.94
C VAL A 209 -13.40 -13.91 11.72
N ASN A 210 -12.56 -13.82 12.76
CA ASN A 210 -11.27 -13.16 12.68
C ASN A 210 -10.30 -13.88 11.72
N LEU A 211 -10.31 -15.22 11.72
CA LEU A 211 -9.51 -16.02 10.81
C LEU A 211 -9.84 -15.70 9.33
N SER A 212 -11.07 -15.33 9.00
CA SER A 212 -11.49 -15.00 7.63
C SER A 212 -10.68 -13.83 7.05
N GLY A 213 -10.25 -12.90 7.88
CA GLY A 213 -9.37 -11.78 7.49
C GLY A 213 -7.89 -12.15 7.41
N ASN A 214 -7.48 -13.30 7.97
CA ASN A 214 -6.07 -13.69 8.04
C ASN A 214 -5.55 -14.17 6.66
N PRO A 215 -4.55 -13.49 6.06
CA PRO A 215 -4.09 -13.81 4.70
C PRO A 215 -3.44 -15.19 4.58
N ASN A 216 -2.91 -15.75 5.68
CA ASN A 216 -2.23 -17.05 5.67
C ASN A 216 -3.17 -18.23 5.97
N ALA A 217 -4.44 -17.96 6.32
CA ALA A 217 -5.41 -18.99 6.71
C ALA A 217 -6.21 -19.61 5.55
N ILE A 218 -5.90 -19.29 4.29
CA ILE A 218 -6.71 -19.64 3.11
C ILE A 218 -7.02 -21.14 3.02
N HIS A 219 -6.08 -22.02 3.35
CA HIS A 219 -6.29 -23.47 3.30
C HIS A 219 -7.28 -23.94 4.37
N MET A 220 -7.26 -23.35 5.58
CA MET A 220 -8.24 -23.65 6.63
C MET A 220 -9.64 -23.15 6.24
N LEU A 221 -9.72 -21.91 5.71
CA LEU A 221 -10.97 -21.27 5.31
C LEU A 221 -11.64 -22.01 4.15
N LYS A 222 -10.86 -22.46 3.15
CA LYS A 222 -11.37 -23.20 2.00
C LYS A 222 -12.12 -24.48 2.40
N ASN A 223 -11.70 -25.12 3.49
CA ASN A 223 -12.27 -26.37 3.99
C ASN A 223 -13.43 -26.14 4.99
N ASN A 224 -13.70 -24.88 5.39
CA ASN A 224 -14.69 -24.53 6.40
C ASN A 224 -15.54 -23.31 5.96
N LEU A 225 -16.03 -23.31 4.73
CA LEU A 225 -16.78 -22.18 4.14
C LEU A 225 -18.14 -21.89 4.80
N ASP A 226 -18.62 -22.78 5.66
CA ASP A 226 -19.79 -22.60 6.50
C ASP A 226 -19.52 -21.71 7.73
N LYS A 227 -18.25 -21.56 8.12
CA LYS A 227 -17.83 -20.81 9.30
C LYS A 227 -17.26 -19.41 8.98
N VAL A 228 -17.00 -19.11 7.69
CA VAL A 228 -16.32 -17.86 7.30
C VAL A 228 -17.23 -16.64 7.40
N ASP A 229 -16.65 -15.53 7.81
CA ASP A 229 -17.23 -14.21 7.62
C ASP A 229 -16.91 -13.68 6.22
N TRP A 230 -17.94 -13.50 5.38
CA TRP A 230 -17.78 -13.10 3.97
C TRP A 230 -17.34 -11.64 3.79
N PHE A 231 -17.58 -10.77 4.79
CA PHE A 231 -17.09 -9.39 4.75
C PHE A 231 -15.56 -9.38 4.93
N LEU A 232 -15.04 -10.02 6.00
CA LEU A 232 -13.61 -10.10 6.26
C LEU A 232 -12.88 -10.91 5.18
N LEU A 233 -13.50 -11.99 4.69
CA LEU A 233 -12.95 -12.78 3.59
C LEU A 233 -12.84 -11.94 2.30
N SER A 234 -13.79 -11.03 2.03
CA SER A 234 -13.73 -10.15 0.86
C SER A 234 -12.63 -9.08 0.98
N LEU A 235 -12.21 -8.71 2.20
CA LEU A 235 -11.04 -7.86 2.44
C LEU A 235 -9.71 -8.62 2.31
N ASN A 236 -9.72 -9.95 2.49
CA ASN A 236 -8.51 -10.78 2.50
C ASN A 236 -7.90 -10.85 1.09
N PRO A 237 -6.65 -10.36 0.87
CA PRO A 237 -6.05 -10.31 -0.46
C PRO A 237 -5.83 -11.69 -1.07
N ASN A 238 -5.60 -12.72 -0.24
CA ASN A 238 -5.33 -14.07 -0.69
C ASN A 238 -6.61 -14.90 -0.95
N ALA A 239 -7.81 -14.35 -0.64
CA ALA A 239 -9.06 -15.07 -0.77
C ALA A 239 -9.72 -14.97 -2.17
N ILE A 240 -9.15 -14.26 -3.14
CA ILE A 240 -9.72 -14.07 -4.47
C ILE A 240 -10.19 -15.38 -5.12
N PRO A 241 -9.40 -16.49 -5.10
CA PRO A 241 -9.86 -17.76 -5.69
C PRO A 241 -11.10 -18.38 -5.02
N ILE A 242 -11.29 -18.14 -3.71
CA ILE A 242 -12.50 -18.57 -2.97
C ILE A 242 -13.68 -17.70 -3.38
N LEU A 243 -13.48 -16.38 -3.47
CA LEU A 243 -14.51 -15.40 -3.82
C LEU A 243 -15.02 -15.59 -5.24
N GLU A 244 -14.15 -15.87 -6.21
CA GLU A 244 -14.54 -16.17 -7.61
C GLU A 244 -15.46 -17.38 -7.71
N LYS A 245 -15.22 -18.42 -6.92
CA LYS A 245 -16.09 -19.62 -6.86
C LYS A 245 -17.41 -19.39 -6.12
N ASN A 246 -17.47 -18.37 -5.27
CA ASN A 246 -18.60 -18.08 -4.40
C ASN A 246 -19.16 -16.66 -4.64
N ILE A 247 -19.26 -16.25 -5.90
CA ILE A 247 -19.56 -14.88 -6.32
C ILE A 247 -20.86 -14.28 -5.70
N LYS A 248 -21.84 -15.13 -5.37
CA LYS A 248 -23.10 -14.73 -4.73
C LYS A 248 -22.93 -14.33 -3.27
N LYS A 249 -21.85 -14.77 -2.61
CA LYS A 249 -21.56 -14.49 -1.20
C LYS A 249 -20.57 -13.33 -1.02
N VAL A 250 -19.98 -12.83 -2.11
CA VAL A 250 -19.02 -11.73 -2.08
C VAL A 250 -19.63 -10.47 -1.51
N ASN A 251 -18.97 -9.88 -0.52
CA ASN A 251 -19.25 -8.54 -0.04
C ASN A 251 -18.54 -7.52 -0.93
N TRP A 252 -19.24 -6.92 -1.88
CA TRP A 252 -18.67 -6.02 -2.87
C TRP A 252 -18.18 -4.69 -2.29
N TYR A 253 -18.74 -4.25 -1.17
CA TYR A 253 -18.28 -3.08 -0.44
C TYR A 253 -16.86 -3.31 0.08
N ALA A 254 -16.63 -4.42 0.78
CA ALA A 254 -15.32 -4.84 1.27
C ALA A 254 -14.35 -5.15 0.12
N LEU A 255 -14.80 -5.90 -0.90
CA LEU A 255 -14.00 -6.28 -2.07
C LEU A 255 -13.45 -5.06 -2.81
N SER A 256 -14.20 -3.95 -2.87
CA SER A 256 -13.74 -2.73 -3.56
C SER A 256 -12.47 -2.12 -2.93
N GLN A 257 -12.19 -2.40 -1.65
CA GLN A 257 -10.95 -1.99 -0.97
C GLN A 257 -9.80 -2.99 -1.13
N ASN A 258 -10.10 -4.25 -1.53
CA ASN A 258 -9.12 -5.30 -1.63
C ASN A 258 -8.15 -5.06 -2.81
N PRO A 259 -6.82 -4.92 -2.56
CA PRO A 259 -5.85 -4.60 -3.61
C PRO A 259 -5.76 -5.66 -4.71
N GLU A 260 -6.02 -6.93 -4.39
CA GLU A 260 -5.93 -8.05 -5.33
C GLU A 260 -7.22 -8.28 -6.12
N ALA A 261 -8.30 -7.55 -5.79
CA ALA A 261 -9.62 -7.74 -6.41
C ALA A 261 -9.80 -7.08 -7.78
N ILE A 262 -8.81 -6.39 -8.32
CA ILE A 262 -8.93 -5.56 -9.55
C ILE A 262 -9.52 -6.33 -10.72
N ALA A 263 -9.06 -7.57 -10.97
CA ALA A 263 -9.57 -8.39 -12.06
C ALA A 263 -11.05 -8.79 -11.86
N LEU A 264 -11.43 -9.12 -10.63
CA LEU A 264 -12.81 -9.50 -10.28
C LEU A 264 -13.76 -8.29 -10.35
N LEU A 265 -13.30 -7.12 -9.91
CA LEU A 265 -14.05 -5.86 -10.02
C LEU A 265 -14.27 -5.44 -11.48
N ARG A 266 -13.29 -5.63 -12.37
CA ARG A 266 -13.42 -5.36 -13.82
C ARG A 266 -14.48 -6.23 -14.48
N LYS A 267 -14.60 -7.49 -14.06
CA LYS A 267 -15.65 -8.41 -14.54
C LYS A 267 -17.03 -8.02 -14.03
N ASN A 268 -17.12 -7.21 -12.97
CA ASN A 268 -18.37 -6.86 -12.29
C ASN A 268 -18.52 -5.33 -12.04
N PRO A 269 -18.47 -4.47 -13.05
CA PRO A 269 -18.35 -3.01 -12.89
C PRO A 269 -19.56 -2.40 -12.16
N ASN A 270 -20.74 -3.00 -12.28
CA ASN A 270 -21.98 -2.53 -11.63
C ASN A 270 -22.02 -2.82 -10.12
N LYS A 271 -21.07 -3.61 -9.60
CA LYS A 271 -20.96 -3.96 -8.19
C LYS A 271 -19.92 -3.14 -7.43
N ILE A 272 -19.18 -2.26 -8.13
CA ILE A 272 -18.11 -1.46 -7.55
C ILE A 272 -18.65 -0.38 -6.61
N PHE A 273 -18.12 -0.33 -5.40
CA PHE A 273 -18.31 0.78 -4.47
C PHE A 273 -17.16 1.78 -4.66
N TRP A 274 -17.43 2.84 -5.42
CA TRP A 274 -16.40 3.79 -5.89
C TRP A 274 -15.67 4.53 -4.77
N THR A 275 -16.37 4.88 -3.68
CA THR A 275 -15.74 5.48 -2.50
C THR A 275 -14.66 4.56 -1.91
N ASN A 276 -14.99 3.27 -1.77
CA ASN A 276 -14.07 2.26 -1.24
C ASN A 276 -12.93 1.97 -2.22
N LEU A 277 -13.25 1.90 -3.52
CA LEU A 277 -12.25 1.73 -4.57
C LEU A 277 -11.22 2.87 -4.58
N SER A 278 -11.60 4.09 -4.22
CA SER A 278 -10.67 5.24 -4.15
C SER A 278 -9.53 5.01 -3.14
N SER A 279 -9.78 4.22 -2.09
CA SER A 279 -8.79 3.83 -1.08
C SER A 279 -7.97 2.61 -1.49
N ASN A 280 -8.37 1.88 -2.55
CA ASN A 280 -7.66 0.72 -3.03
C ASN A 280 -6.36 1.14 -3.73
N PRO A 281 -5.17 0.71 -3.27
CA PRO A 281 -3.89 1.14 -3.84
C PRO A 281 -3.71 0.76 -5.31
N ASN A 282 -4.37 -0.31 -5.78
CA ASN A 282 -4.26 -0.80 -7.15
C ASN A 282 -5.38 -0.27 -8.08
N ALA A 283 -6.26 0.62 -7.58
CA ALA A 283 -7.40 1.12 -8.34
C ALA A 283 -7.07 2.16 -9.42
N ILE A 284 -5.84 2.61 -9.53
CA ILE A 284 -5.44 3.67 -10.49
C ILE A 284 -5.90 3.35 -11.92
N CYS A 285 -5.93 2.07 -12.29
CA CYS A 285 -6.39 1.63 -13.61
C CYS A 285 -7.90 1.83 -13.88
N PHE A 286 -8.71 2.10 -12.84
CA PHE A 286 -10.11 2.51 -12.97
C PHE A 286 -10.26 4.03 -12.93
N LEU A 287 -9.33 4.72 -12.30
CA LEU A 287 -9.35 6.17 -12.11
C LEU A 287 -8.69 6.91 -13.26
N THR A 288 -7.89 6.20 -14.06
CA THR A 288 -7.15 6.76 -15.20
C THR A 288 -7.49 6.00 -16.46
N CYS A 289 -7.53 6.70 -17.58
CA CYS A 289 -7.57 6.06 -18.90
C CYS A 289 -6.41 6.57 -19.76
N ILE A 290 -6.13 5.81 -20.82
CA ILE A 290 -5.16 6.23 -21.83
C ILE A 290 -5.87 7.25 -22.75
N ASP A 291 -5.33 8.47 -22.82
CA ASP A 291 -5.71 9.41 -23.85
C ASP A 291 -5.07 8.98 -25.18
N TYR A 292 -5.82 8.21 -25.93
CA TYR A 292 -5.38 7.72 -27.24
C TYR A 292 -5.12 8.86 -28.24
N ASN A 293 -5.82 10.00 -28.11
CA ASN A 293 -5.60 11.15 -29.00
C ASN A 293 -4.25 11.81 -28.71
N LYS A 294 -3.98 12.09 -27.45
CA LYS A 294 -2.71 12.66 -27.02
C LYS A 294 -1.54 11.67 -27.21
N MET A 295 -1.78 10.38 -27.03
CA MET A 295 -0.80 9.34 -27.33
C MET A 295 -0.50 9.31 -28.85
N ARG A 296 -1.52 9.43 -29.70
CA ARG A 296 -1.36 9.53 -31.15
C ARG A 296 -0.58 10.79 -31.55
N GLU A 297 -0.90 11.95 -30.96
CA GLU A 297 -0.15 13.21 -31.18
C GLU A 297 1.31 13.07 -30.75
N ASN A 298 1.58 12.53 -29.55
CA ASN A 298 2.94 12.32 -29.04
C ASN A 298 3.74 11.29 -29.83
N CYS A 299 3.06 10.34 -30.48
CA CYS A 299 3.68 9.34 -31.33
C CYS A 299 3.82 9.78 -32.81
N LYS A 300 3.23 10.92 -33.18
CA LYS A 300 3.24 11.38 -34.57
C LYS A 300 4.68 11.58 -35.08
N GLN A 301 5.51 12.32 -34.36
CA GLN A 301 6.92 12.53 -34.70
C GLN A 301 7.69 11.21 -34.79
N PHE A 302 7.44 10.28 -33.85
CA PHE A 302 8.06 8.97 -33.89
C PHE A 302 7.62 8.15 -35.12
N ALA A 303 6.33 8.23 -35.48
CA ALA A 303 5.82 7.57 -36.69
C ALA A 303 6.46 8.14 -37.96
N GLU A 304 6.62 9.46 -38.03
CA GLU A 304 7.32 10.15 -39.13
C GLU A 304 8.80 9.76 -39.19
N ASP A 305 9.52 9.77 -38.06
CA ASP A 305 10.92 9.35 -37.97
C ASP A 305 11.09 7.85 -38.32
N LEU A 306 10.17 7.00 -37.87
CA LEU A 306 10.17 5.58 -38.21
C LEU A 306 9.93 5.37 -39.72
N ALA A 307 8.96 6.08 -40.28
CA ALA A 307 8.68 6.00 -41.71
C ALA A 307 9.90 6.47 -42.53
N ALA A 308 10.50 7.62 -42.16
CA ALA A 308 11.72 8.12 -42.81
C ALA A 308 12.88 7.13 -42.70
N TYR A 309 13.02 6.41 -41.59
CA TYR A 309 14.04 5.38 -41.42
C TYR A 309 13.74 4.12 -42.24
N VAL A 310 12.49 3.64 -42.18
CA VAL A 310 12.08 2.39 -42.90
C VAL A 310 12.16 2.59 -44.40
N PHE A 311 11.68 3.72 -44.91
CA PHE A 311 11.63 4.04 -46.34
C PHE A 311 12.84 4.82 -46.84
N HIS A 312 13.93 4.91 -46.04
CA HIS A 312 15.15 5.58 -46.47
C HIS A 312 15.72 4.89 -47.74
N PRO A 313 15.95 5.61 -48.85
CA PRO A 313 16.34 5.04 -50.13
C PRO A 313 17.54 4.10 -50.04
N GLN A 314 18.61 4.51 -49.34
CA GLN A 314 19.81 3.69 -49.18
C GLN A 314 19.55 2.39 -48.39
N ARG A 315 18.60 2.40 -47.45
CA ARG A 315 18.21 1.21 -46.70
C ARG A 315 17.41 0.24 -47.58
N LEU A 316 16.47 0.78 -48.37
CA LEU A 316 15.68 -0.04 -49.31
C LEU A 316 16.60 -0.72 -50.32
N ILE A 317 17.51 0.01 -50.96
CA ILE A 317 18.51 -0.53 -51.89
C ILE A 317 19.33 -1.64 -51.21
N ARG A 318 19.86 -1.40 -50.02
CA ARG A 318 20.67 -2.40 -49.30
C ARG A 318 19.88 -3.67 -48.98
N ILE A 319 18.58 -3.57 -48.64
CA ILE A 319 17.73 -4.73 -48.34
C ILE A 319 17.42 -5.48 -49.60
N THR A 320 17.02 -4.82 -50.68
CA THR A 320 16.70 -5.47 -51.98
C THR A 320 17.93 -6.14 -52.56
N GLU A 321 19.10 -5.51 -52.51
CA GLU A 321 20.38 -6.14 -52.93
C GLU A 321 20.76 -7.32 -52.05
N LYS A 322 20.65 -7.20 -50.72
CA LYS A 322 21.04 -8.25 -49.79
C LYS A 322 20.21 -9.52 -49.94
N TYR A 323 18.92 -9.37 -50.19
CA TYR A 323 17.98 -10.49 -50.26
C TYR A 323 17.55 -10.84 -51.69
N ASN A 324 18.08 -10.13 -52.69
CA ASN A 324 17.75 -10.29 -54.10
C ASN A 324 16.24 -10.24 -54.38
N ILE A 325 15.56 -9.24 -53.76
CA ILE A 325 14.11 -9.04 -53.86
C ILE A 325 13.86 -7.78 -54.70
N ASP A 326 12.80 -7.80 -55.53
CA ASP A 326 12.38 -6.60 -56.24
C ASP A 326 11.88 -5.53 -55.29
N LEU A 327 12.18 -4.25 -55.54
CA LEU A 327 11.79 -3.15 -54.66
C LEU A 327 10.26 -3.00 -54.54
N TYR A 328 9.55 -3.22 -55.64
CA TYR A 328 8.09 -3.13 -55.63
C TYR A 328 7.46 -4.27 -54.83
N GLU A 329 7.97 -5.50 -55.03
CA GLU A 329 7.56 -6.66 -54.26
C GLU A 329 7.82 -6.51 -52.76
N TYR A 330 8.96 -5.89 -52.39
CA TYR A 330 9.25 -5.58 -50.97
C TYR A 330 8.29 -4.53 -50.40
N LEU A 331 7.95 -3.46 -51.17
CA LEU A 331 7.06 -2.40 -50.70
C LEU A 331 5.59 -2.85 -50.59
N GLU A 332 5.15 -3.85 -51.32
CA GLU A 332 3.83 -4.48 -51.19
C GLU A 332 3.71 -5.34 -49.92
N CYS A 333 4.82 -5.76 -49.31
CA CYS A 333 4.86 -6.56 -48.07
C CYS A 333 4.97 -5.74 -46.79
N ILE A 334 5.17 -4.43 -46.86
CA ILE A 334 5.28 -3.52 -45.72
C ILE A 334 3.99 -2.70 -45.56
#